data_9ec7aabcda9f8b08a2a85dc8ab509d7c
#
_entry.id   9ec7aabcda9f8b08a2a85dc8ab509d7c
#
_cell.length_a   1.000
_cell.length_b   1.000
_cell.length_c   1.000
_cell.angle_alpha   90.00
_cell.angle_beta   90.00
_cell.angle_gamma   90.00
#
_symmetry.space_group_name_H-M   'P 1'
#
loop_
_entity.id
_entity.type
_entity.pdbx_description
1 polymer ?
#
loop_
_entity_poly.entity_id
_entity_poly.type
_entity_poly.pdbx_seq_one_letter_code
_entity_poly.pdbx_strand_id
1 'polypeptide(L)'
;VVGDGLRSIRELVELENRNPARGAGHTNILTQIALDAHAEDILRKQGYVPDSVPAQGTTVELRGNANLSTGGTAEDVTDLLPESTRQICVRAASKIGLDVAGIDIVCRDISLPLASQGGAVIEVNAAPGIRMHQHPSSGEPRDAGDAIVEGLMGASDGRIPIIACTGTNGKTTTTLLIAHTTRLAGRVTGATTTHGVTIDGKQIVEGDCTGYWSARTVLASPDVEIAVLETARGGILKRGLAFDRCDVGIVLNVSPDHLGLDGVDTIEDLAQVKAVVPLSASRAAVLNAEDPLCVAMARRVRPDVELVYFSMEADNPVLLRHLEEGGRAAYLQDNAIVLADGNHHQELLRVESMPIAMGGRARYNIANGLAAAAGLMAAGFSNLQIATGLSTFVSDGKTNPLRTNVFEVRGVTVIVDYAHNPAAYRALAEMARSLLPGQLVGIVTAPGDRRDADLLEVGRVCGARFDELVVYESSSRGRVHGGAVDLILQGAEEVVGKSDTLHRELEVSVAIRLGLSLCQRGDVLVFACGSSLQVFVEAIRESDPDSAERIAAQAG
;
A
#
# COMPACT_ATOMS: atom_id res chain seq x y z
N VAL A 1 -6.79 -50.28 21.27
CA VAL A 1 -6.10 -51.38 20.55
C VAL A 1 -6.91 -52.66 20.60
N VAL A 2 -6.76 -53.53 19.62
CA VAL A 2 -7.45 -54.83 19.56
C VAL A 2 -6.46 -55.94 19.87
N GLY A 3 -6.78 -56.76 20.84
CA GLY A 3 -5.97 -57.92 21.22
C GLY A 3 -5.85 -58.93 20.09
N ASP A 4 -4.66 -59.49 19.91
CA ASP A 4 -4.38 -60.58 18.96
C ASP A 4 -4.12 -61.93 19.64
N GLY A 5 -4.19 -61.94 20.97
CA GLY A 5 -3.93 -63.13 21.79
C GLY A 5 -2.45 -63.48 21.91
N LEU A 6 -1.54 -62.66 21.36
CA LEU A 6 -0.10 -62.97 21.32
C LEU A 6 0.76 -61.85 21.92
N ARG A 7 0.40 -60.58 21.63
CA ARG A 7 1.18 -59.38 22.01
C ARG A 7 0.60 -58.72 23.22
N SER A 8 1.46 -58.11 24.01
CA SER A 8 1.06 -57.22 25.10
C SER A 8 0.44 -55.91 24.54
N ILE A 9 -0.33 -55.22 25.36
CA ILE A 9 -0.91 -53.92 25.02
C ILE A 9 0.18 -52.94 24.60
N ARG A 10 1.34 -52.94 25.26
CA ARG A 10 2.51 -52.12 24.91
C ARG A 10 2.99 -52.43 23.48
N GLU A 11 3.18 -53.69 23.14
CA GLU A 11 3.62 -54.08 21.80
C GLU A 11 2.59 -53.76 20.72
N LEU A 12 1.29 -53.89 21.04
CA LEU A 12 0.21 -53.50 20.14
C LEU A 12 0.21 -51.99 19.89
N VAL A 13 0.45 -51.18 20.93
CA VAL A 13 0.58 -49.69 20.77
C VAL A 13 1.82 -49.36 19.97
N GLU A 14 2.95 -49.99 20.18
CA GLU A 14 4.16 -49.80 19.40
C GLU A 14 3.95 -50.16 17.92
N LEU A 15 3.22 -51.23 17.66
CA LEU A 15 2.88 -51.66 16.31
C LEU A 15 2.01 -50.60 15.61
N GLU A 16 0.98 -50.12 16.29
CA GLU A 16 0.12 -49.01 15.78
C GLU A 16 0.91 -47.74 15.53
N ASN A 17 1.86 -47.41 16.39
CA ASN A 17 2.70 -46.21 16.24
C ASN A 17 3.74 -46.32 15.12
N ARG A 18 3.97 -47.50 14.54
CA ARG A 18 4.78 -47.68 13.33
C ARG A 18 4.06 -47.22 12.04
N ASN A 19 2.77 -46.96 12.11
CA ASN A 19 2.03 -46.43 10.99
C ASN A 19 2.67 -45.08 10.55
N PRO A 20 3.11 -44.92 9.27
CA PRO A 20 3.76 -43.70 8.79
C PRO A 20 2.90 -42.44 8.94
N ALA A 21 1.58 -42.59 9.02
CA ALA A 21 0.66 -41.47 9.24
C ALA A 21 0.70 -40.95 10.69
N ARG A 22 1.27 -41.73 11.66
CA ARG A 22 1.39 -41.32 13.06
C ARG A 22 2.70 -40.62 13.34
N GLY A 23 2.65 -39.53 14.08
CA GLY A 23 3.84 -38.78 14.49
C GLY A 23 3.62 -37.92 15.73
N ALA A 24 4.67 -37.22 16.16
CA ALA A 24 4.61 -36.34 17.30
C ALA A 24 3.96 -35.00 16.92
N GLY A 25 2.99 -34.52 17.71
CA GLY A 25 2.34 -33.23 17.55
C GLY A 25 1.28 -33.18 16.45
N HIS A 26 0.91 -31.96 16.04
CA HIS A 26 -0.21 -31.69 15.13
C HIS A 26 0.18 -31.62 13.62
N THR A 27 1.44 -31.91 13.31
CA THR A 27 1.95 -31.85 11.92
C THR A 27 1.71 -33.11 11.12
N ASN A 28 1.38 -34.23 11.79
CA ASN A 28 1.10 -35.50 11.14
C ASN A 28 -0.40 -35.79 11.06
N ILE A 29 -0.82 -36.68 10.15
CA ILE A 29 -2.22 -37.06 9.94
C ILE A 29 -2.81 -37.63 11.23
N LEU A 30 -2.08 -38.54 11.88
CA LEU A 30 -2.46 -39.15 13.16
C LEU A 30 -1.40 -38.85 14.23
N THR A 31 -1.84 -38.73 15.48
CA THR A 31 -0.94 -38.57 16.61
C THR A 31 -0.52 -39.95 17.17
N GLN A 32 0.70 -40.07 17.68
CA GLN A 32 1.16 -41.26 18.36
C GLN A 32 0.34 -41.54 19.61
N ILE A 33 0.04 -42.80 19.84
CA ILE A 33 -0.63 -43.29 21.06
C ILE A 33 0.40 -43.33 22.19
N ALA A 34 0.13 -42.60 23.27
CA ALA A 34 0.99 -42.61 24.46
C ALA A 34 0.40 -43.52 25.56
N LEU A 35 1.23 -44.37 26.12
CA LEU A 35 0.92 -45.12 27.34
C LEU A 35 1.40 -44.31 28.55
N ASP A 36 0.72 -43.22 28.84
CA ASP A 36 0.98 -42.37 29.99
C ASP A 36 0.14 -42.81 31.23
N ALA A 37 0.33 -42.12 32.35
CA ALA A 37 -0.37 -42.41 33.59
C ALA A 37 -1.91 -42.45 33.44
N HIS A 38 -2.49 -41.64 32.52
CA HIS A 38 -3.92 -41.62 32.25
C HIS A 38 -4.37 -42.92 31.52
N ALA A 39 -3.59 -43.35 30.51
CA ALA A 39 -3.84 -44.59 29.81
C ALA A 39 -3.73 -45.81 30.77
N GLU A 40 -2.73 -45.82 31.66
CA GLU A 40 -2.59 -46.85 32.65
C GLU A 40 -3.75 -46.91 33.67
N ASP A 41 -4.31 -45.75 34.02
CA ASP A 41 -5.49 -45.71 34.89
C ASP A 41 -6.74 -46.30 34.21
N ILE A 42 -6.92 -46.00 32.90
CA ILE A 42 -8.02 -46.58 32.11
C ILE A 42 -7.83 -48.08 31.94
N LEU A 43 -6.61 -48.55 31.71
CA LEU A 43 -6.29 -49.97 31.63
C LEU A 43 -6.61 -50.69 32.96
N ARG A 44 -6.22 -50.12 34.11
CA ARG A 44 -6.52 -50.69 35.43
C ARG A 44 -8.03 -50.82 35.68
N LYS A 45 -8.84 -49.87 35.26
CA LYS A 45 -10.30 -49.94 35.37
C LYS A 45 -10.92 -51.06 34.54
N GLN A 46 -10.23 -51.51 33.48
CA GLN A 46 -10.61 -52.64 32.63
C GLN A 46 -9.95 -53.97 33.09
N GLY A 47 -9.15 -53.95 34.15
CA GLY A 47 -8.45 -55.13 34.65
C GLY A 47 -7.14 -55.47 33.92
N TYR A 48 -6.56 -54.48 33.19
CA TYR A 48 -5.33 -54.64 32.43
C TYR A 48 -4.19 -53.78 32.98
N VAL A 49 -2.97 -54.19 32.62
CA VAL A 49 -1.75 -53.38 32.73
C VAL A 49 -1.08 -53.33 31.34
N PRO A 50 -0.13 -52.41 31.07
CA PRO A 50 0.52 -52.30 29.75
C PRO A 50 1.10 -53.61 29.21
N ASP A 51 1.57 -54.48 30.07
CA ASP A 51 2.19 -55.75 29.69
C ASP A 51 1.18 -56.91 29.64
N SER A 52 -0.11 -56.68 29.87
CA SER A 52 -1.18 -57.67 29.69
C SER A 52 -1.34 -58.05 28.22
N VAL A 53 -1.61 -59.37 27.96
CA VAL A 53 -1.91 -59.91 26.64
C VAL A 53 -3.44 -60.09 26.51
N PRO A 54 -4.16 -59.21 25.82
CA PRO A 54 -5.60 -59.33 25.63
C PRO A 54 -5.94 -60.50 24.70
N ALA A 55 -7.04 -61.18 24.95
CA ALA A 55 -7.52 -62.25 24.06
C ALA A 55 -7.78 -61.72 22.66
N GLN A 56 -7.68 -62.59 21.66
CA GLN A 56 -7.92 -62.22 20.25
C GLN A 56 -9.31 -61.61 20.07
N GLY A 57 -9.38 -60.44 19.41
CA GLY A 57 -10.59 -59.71 19.14
C GLY A 57 -11.10 -58.83 20.30
N THR A 58 -10.43 -58.89 21.47
CA THR A 58 -10.80 -58.01 22.60
C THR A 58 -10.36 -56.58 22.36
N THR A 59 -11.30 -55.64 22.35
CA THR A 59 -10.99 -54.21 22.30
C THR A 59 -10.59 -53.72 23.68
N VAL A 60 -9.40 -53.09 23.77
CA VAL A 60 -8.90 -52.47 24.99
C VAL A 60 -8.82 -50.96 24.78
N GLU A 61 -9.54 -50.22 25.61
CA GLU A 61 -9.56 -48.77 25.58
C GLU A 61 -8.34 -48.17 26.28
N LEU A 62 -7.72 -47.18 25.68
CA LEU A 62 -6.55 -46.47 26.21
C LEU A 62 -6.87 -45.02 26.59
N ARG A 63 -7.99 -44.51 26.11
CA ARG A 63 -8.48 -43.15 26.35
C ARG A 63 -9.99 -43.14 26.52
N GLY A 64 -10.51 -42.19 27.31
CA GLY A 64 -11.94 -41.99 27.49
C GLY A 64 -12.56 -41.05 26.41
N ASN A 65 -11.74 -40.58 25.49
CA ASN A 65 -12.15 -39.74 24.37
C ASN A 65 -11.56 -40.25 23.04
N ALA A 66 -12.16 -39.82 21.92
CA ALA A 66 -11.76 -40.23 20.58
C ALA A 66 -10.95 -39.13 19.85
N ASN A 67 -10.42 -38.16 20.55
CA ASN A 67 -9.69 -37.05 19.93
C ASN A 67 -8.48 -37.51 19.14
N LEU A 68 -8.31 -36.99 17.91
CA LEU A 68 -7.14 -37.27 17.07
C LEU A 68 -5.82 -36.92 17.78
N SER A 69 -5.82 -35.86 18.58
CA SER A 69 -4.66 -35.37 19.35
C SER A 69 -4.21 -36.37 20.44
N THR A 70 -5.07 -37.33 20.82
CA THR A 70 -4.78 -38.37 21.80
C THR A 70 -4.64 -39.78 21.19
N GLY A 71 -4.55 -39.87 19.88
CA GLY A 71 -4.36 -41.12 19.14
C GLY A 71 -5.65 -41.75 18.59
N GLY A 72 -6.78 -41.02 18.65
CA GLY A 72 -8.05 -41.42 18.05
C GLY A 72 -7.99 -41.50 16.53
N THR A 73 -9.02 -42.07 15.92
CA THR A 73 -9.21 -42.19 14.46
C THR A 73 -10.50 -41.49 14.05
N ALA A 74 -10.60 -41.12 12.78
CA ALA A 74 -11.80 -40.53 12.19
C ALA A 74 -12.28 -41.37 11.01
N GLU A 75 -13.59 -41.58 10.93
CA GLU A 75 -14.26 -42.25 9.80
C GLU A 75 -15.18 -41.24 9.13
N ASP A 76 -15.12 -41.15 7.77
CA ASP A 76 -16.08 -40.35 7.03
C ASP A 76 -17.44 -41.03 6.98
N VAL A 77 -18.42 -40.37 7.53
CA VAL A 77 -19.83 -40.78 7.57
C VAL A 77 -20.77 -39.76 6.96
N THR A 78 -20.22 -38.82 6.15
CA THR A 78 -20.94 -37.69 5.59
C THR A 78 -22.19 -38.08 4.83
N ASP A 79 -22.12 -39.15 4.02
CA ASP A 79 -23.24 -39.61 3.20
C ASP A 79 -24.33 -40.35 4.01
N LEU A 80 -24.02 -40.75 5.23
CA LEU A 80 -24.97 -41.41 6.15
C LEU A 80 -25.81 -40.37 6.95
N LEU A 81 -25.36 -39.08 6.97
CA LEU A 81 -25.96 -38.08 7.83
C LEU A 81 -27.38 -37.70 7.35
N PRO A 82 -28.44 -37.89 8.16
CA PRO A 82 -29.80 -37.52 7.80
C PRO A 82 -29.94 -36.00 7.60
N GLU A 83 -30.78 -35.58 6.65
CA GLU A 83 -31.03 -34.17 6.35
C GLU A 83 -31.53 -33.39 7.59
N SER A 84 -32.35 -34.02 8.45
CA SER A 84 -32.80 -33.41 9.71
C SER A 84 -31.65 -33.10 10.66
N THR A 85 -30.64 -33.96 10.75
CA THR A 85 -29.41 -33.75 11.55
C THR A 85 -28.58 -32.65 10.95
N ARG A 86 -28.39 -32.64 9.61
CA ARG A 86 -27.71 -31.58 8.89
C ARG A 86 -28.30 -30.20 9.16
N GLN A 87 -29.64 -30.09 9.09
CA GLN A 87 -30.36 -28.83 9.39
C GLN A 87 -30.17 -28.37 10.83
N ILE A 88 -30.11 -29.29 11.81
CA ILE A 88 -29.80 -28.95 13.20
C ILE A 88 -28.41 -28.32 13.30
N CYS A 89 -27.39 -28.91 12.66
CA CYS A 89 -26.01 -28.39 12.68
C CYS A 89 -25.94 -26.99 12.04
N VAL A 90 -26.50 -26.81 10.85
CA VAL A 90 -26.57 -25.51 10.17
C VAL A 90 -27.27 -24.45 11.03
N ARG A 91 -28.39 -24.82 11.66
CA ARG A 91 -29.12 -23.92 12.57
C ARG A 91 -28.28 -23.57 13.80
N ALA A 92 -27.54 -24.49 14.36
CA ALA A 92 -26.66 -24.25 15.50
C ALA A 92 -25.57 -23.22 15.16
N ALA A 93 -24.85 -23.41 14.03
CA ALA A 93 -23.85 -22.45 13.53
C ALA A 93 -24.47 -21.07 13.28
N SER A 94 -25.60 -21.01 12.55
CA SER A 94 -26.26 -19.75 12.22
C SER A 94 -26.80 -18.98 13.45
N LYS A 95 -27.22 -19.68 14.51
CA LYS A 95 -27.67 -19.05 15.76
C LYS A 95 -26.56 -18.37 16.53
N ILE A 96 -25.33 -18.87 16.40
CA ILE A 96 -24.13 -18.28 17.00
C ILE A 96 -23.54 -17.19 16.09
N GLY A 97 -23.94 -17.16 14.80
CA GLY A 97 -23.43 -16.20 13.81
C GLY A 97 -22.13 -16.64 13.16
N LEU A 98 -21.88 -17.95 13.07
CA LEU A 98 -20.70 -18.53 12.42
C LEU A 98 -21.06 -18.99 11.01
N ASP A 99 -20.27 -18.58 10.03
CA ASP A 99 -20.30 -19.03 8.65
C ASP A 99 -19.53 -20.35 8.44
N VAL A 100 -18.51 -20.57 9.24
CA VAL A 100 -17.73 -21.83 9.34
C VAL A 100 -17.70 -22.28 10.78
N ALA A 101 -18.14 -23.50 11.05
CA ALA A 101 -18.17 -24.08 12.40
C ALA A 101 -17.98 -25.58 12.40
N GLY A 102 -17.30 -26.09 13.42
CA GLY A 102 -17.30 -27.51 13.77
C GLY A 102 -18.41 -27.81 14.76
N ILE A 103 -19.29 -28.74 14.43
CA ILE A 103 -20.43 -29.13 15.29
C ILE A 103 -20.17 -30.52 15.85
N ASP A 104 -19.94 -30.59 17.14
CA ASP A 104 -19.77 -31.88 17.83
C ASP A 104 -21.15 -32.41 18.24
N ILE A 105 -21.48 -33.61 17.76
CA ILE A 105 -22.72 -34.31 18.08
C ILE A 105 -22.42 -35.67 18.71
N VAL A 106 -23.30 -36.11 19.61
CA VAL A 106 -23.25 -37.45 20.19
C VAL A 106 -24.55 -38.17 19.87
N CYS A 107 -24.45 -39.37 19.31
CA CYS A 107 -25.58 -40.22 18.95
C CYS A 107 -25.16 -41.68 19.00
N ARG A 108 -26.15 -42.60 18.99
CA ARG A 108 -25.88 -44.05 18.94
C ARG A 108 -25.64 -44.51 17.51
N ASP A 109 -26.38 -43.97 16.55
CA ASP A 109 -26.28 -44.28 15.13
C ASP A 109 -26.39 -43.01 14.33
N ILE A 110 -25.34 -42.64 13.57
CA ILE A 110 -25.29 -41.42 12.80
C ILE A 110 -26.28 -41.40 11.63
N SER A 111 -26.71 -42.55 11.14
CA SER A 111 -27.67 -42.70 10.05
C SER A 111 -29.14 -42.42 10.48
N LEU A 112 -29.41 -42.30 11.77
CA LEU A 112 -30.74 -42.02 12.29
C LEU A 112 -30.84 -40.57 12.78
N PRO A 113 -32.04 -39.92 12.68
CA PRO A 113 -32.25 -38.59 13.20
C PRO A 113 -31.88 -38.45 14.68
N LEU A 114 -31.18 -37.40 15.09
CA LEU A 114 -30.76 -37.16 16.47
C LEU A 114 -31.91 -37.26 17.47
N ALA A 115 -33.06 -36.67 17.13
CA ALA A 115 -34.26 -36.62 18.01
C ALA A 115 -34.83 -38.02 18.28
N SER A 116 -34.73 -38.98 17.35
CA SER A 116 -35.29 -40.31 17.49
C SER A 116 -34.53 -41.23 18.46
N GLN A 117 -33.30 -40.87 18.77
CA GLN A 117 -32.35 -41.69 19.55
C GLN A 117 -31.82 -40.98 20.81
N GLY A 118 -32.30 -39.77 21.10
CA GLY A 118 -31.80 -38.95 22.20
C GLY A 118 -30.39 -38.42 21.98
N GLY A 119 -29.98 -38.27 20.70
CA GLY A 119 -28.73 -37.61 20.31
C GLY A 119 -28.78 -36.09 20.52
N ALA A 120 -27.63 -35.48 20.72
CA ALA A 120 -27.52 -34.06 21.02
C ALA A 120 -26.31 -33.42 20.36
N VAL A 121 -26.41 -32.10 20.08
CA VAL A 121 -25.25 -31.22 19.82
C VAL A 121 -24.60 -30.93 21.17
N ILE A 122 -23.31 -31.16 21.25
CA ILE A 122 -22.51 -30.98 22.47
C ILE A 122 -21.78 -29.64 22.41
N GLU A 123 -21.17 -29.34 21.27
CA GLU A 123 -20.30 -28.17 21.13
C GLU A 123 -20.39 -27.57 19.71
N VAL A 124 -20.16 -26.24 19.60
CA VAL A 124 -20.04 -25.52 18.34
C VAL A 124 -18.71 -24.77 18.37
N ASN A 125 -17.78 -25.18 17.51
CA ASN A 125 -16.41 -24.69 17.47
C ASN A 125 -16.24 -23.66 16.37
N ALA A 126 -15.77 -22.44 16.70
CA ALA A 126 -15.55 -21.32 15.76
C ALA A 126 -14.30 -21.51 14.88
N ALA A 127 -13.36 -22.36 15.29
CA ALA A 127 -12.14 -22.64 14.53
C ALA A 127 -11.94 -24.17 14.41
N PRO A 128 -12.74 -24.86 13.61
CA PRO A 128 -12.72 -26.31 13.52
C PRO A 128 -11.44 -26.80 12.85
N GLY A 129 -10.92 -27.93 13.35
CA GLY A 129 -9.89 -28.66 12.64
C GLY A 129 -10.48 -29.36 11.43
N ILE A 130 -9.93 -29.16 10.24
CA ILE A 130 -10.43 -29.77 8.99
C ILE A 130 -9.65 -31.03 8.59
N ARG A 131 -8.52 -31.34 9.26
CA ARG A 131 -7.63 -32.45 8.91
C ARG A 131 -8.35 -33.80 8.88
N MET A 132 -9.25 -34.06 9.84
CA MET A 132 -9.99 -35.30 9.93
C MET A 132 -10.96 -35.52 8.77
N HIS A 133 -11.41 -34.47 8.15
CA HIS A 133 -12.28 -34.50 6.97
C HIS A 133 -11.46 -34.72 5.69
N GLN A 134 -10.31 -34.06 5.58
CA GLN A 134 -9.41 -34.21 4.42
C GLN A 134 -8.62 -35.53 4.43
N HIS A 135 -8.34 -36.06 5.61
CA HIS A 135 -7.55 -37.30 5.81
C HIS A 135 -8.21 -38.20 6.86
N PRO A 136 -9.41 -38.76 6.61
CA PRO A 136 -10.04 -39.68 7.52
C PRO A 136 -9.21 -40.97 7.59
N SER A 137 -9.33 -41.71 8.70
CA SER A 137 -8.67 -43.01 8.87
C SER A 137 -9.36 -44.10 8.04
N SER A 138 -10.65 -43.92 7.74
CA SER A 138 -11.48 -44.75 6.87
C SER A 138 -12.57 -43.92 6.22
N GLY A 139 -13.08 -44.37 5.08
CA GLY A 139 -14.07 -43.66 4.27
C GLY A 139 -13.41 -42.72 3.26
N GLU A 140 -14.21 -41.78 2.68
CA GLU A 140 -13.80 -40.90 1.60
C GLU A 140 -13.21 -39.57 2.14
N PRO A 141 -12.05 -39.11 1.64
CA PRO A 141 -11.58 -37.74 1.90
C PRO A 141 -12.57 -36.69 1.42
N ARG A 142 -12.85 -35.70 2.29
CA ARG A 142 -13.72 -34.55 1.95
C ARG A 142 -12.89 -33.29 1.96
N ASP A 143 -12.92 -32.54 0.86
CA ASP A 143 -12.22 -31.26 0.78
C ASP A 143 -13.03 -30.15 1.45
N ALA A 144 -13.01 -30.16 2.79
CA ALA A 144 -13.66 -29.11 3.58
C ALA A 144 -13.00 -27.73 3.36
N GLY A 145 -11.71 -27.70 2.97
CA GLY A 145 -10.97 -26.48 2.67
C GLY A 145 -11.53 -25.77 1.44
N ASP A 146 -11.76 -26.49 0.36
CA ASP A 146 -12.38 -25.96 -0.86
C ASP A 146 -13.76 -25.39 -0.58
N ALA A 147 -14.63 -26.12 0.14
CA ALA A 147 -15.96 -25.66 0.48
C ALA A 147 -15.94 -24.38 1.33
N ILE A 148 -14.97 -24.25 2.25
CA ILE A 148 -14.79 -23.02 3.04
C ILE A 148 -14.37 -21.86 2.15
N VAL A 149 -13.37 -22.07 1.27
CA VAL A 149 -12.88 -21.03 0.36
C VAL A 149 -13.98 -20.61 -0.62
N GLU A 150 -14.68 -21.56 -1.24
CA GLU A 150 -15.81 -21.28 -2.13
C GLU A 150 -16.93 -20.51 -1.40
N GLY A 151 -17.26 -20.90 -0.17
CA GLY A 151 -18.27 -20.22 0.65
C GLY A 151 -17.90 -18.77 0.99
N LEU A 152 -16.62 -18.49 1.27
CA LEU A 152 -16.09 -17.16 1.59
C LEU A 152 -15.92 -16.28 0.35
N MET A 153 -15.44 -16.85 -0.75
CA MET A 153 -15.06 -16.11 -1.94
C MET A 153 -16.17 -16.04 -2.99
N GLY A 154 -17.09 -16.99 -3.01
CA GLY A 154 -18.08 -17.13 -4.06
C GLY A 154 -17.41 -17.27 -5.44
N ALA A 155 -17.83 -16.44 -6.38
CA ALA A 155 -17.21 -16.37 -7.70
C ALA A 155 -16.00 -15.40 -7.77
N SER A 156 -15.64 -14.75 -6.68
CA SER A 156 -14.52 -13.79 -6.59
C SER A 156 -13.20 -14.52 -6.37
N ASP A 157 -12.14 -14.01 -6.97
CA ASP A 157 -10.75 -14.43 -6.67
C ASP A 157 -10.18 -13.72 -5.42
N GLY A 158 -11.02 -12.96 -4.70
CA GLY A 158 -10.65 -12.18 -3.51
C GLY A 158 -9.79 -10.96 -3.81
N ARG A 159 -9.69 -10.54 -5.06
CA ARG A 159 -8.89 -9.41 -5.47
C ARG A 159 -9.75 -8.17 -5.67
N ILE A 160 -9.16 -7.05 -5.34
CA ILE A 160 -9.66 -5.72 -5.72
C ILE A 160 -8.68 -5.10 -6.71
N PRO A 161 -9.13 -4.20 -7.59
CA PRO A 161 -8.24 -3.45 -8.46
C PRO A 161 -7.21 -2.65 -7.65
N ILE A 162 -5.95 -2.69 -8.09
CA ILE A 162 -4.82 -1.96 -7.47
C ILE A 162 -4.20 -1.05 -8.51
N ILE A 163 -4.14 0.25 -8.21
CA ILE A 163 -3.35 1.24 -8.95
C ILE A 163 -2.16 1.62 -8.09
N ALA A 164 -0.95 1.24 -8.49
CA ALA A 164 0.27 1.54 -7.76
C ALA A 164 1.06 2.65 -8.47
N CYS A 165 1.49 3.67 -7.73
CA CYS A 165 2.19 4.82 -8.26
C CYS A 165 3.56 5.00 -7.61
N THR A 166 4.61 5.09 -8.43
CA THR A 166 5.97 5.42 -8.01
C THR A 166 6.58 6.53 -8.85
N GLY A 167 7.71 7.03 -8.43
CA GLY A 167 8.46 8.10 -9.11
C GLY A 167 9.41 8.77 -8.12
N THR A 168 10.25 9.69 -8.57
CA THR A 168 11.01 10.55 -7.66
C THR A 168 10.08 11.63 -7.11
N ASN A 169 9.42 12.40 -7.97
CA ASN A 169 8.51 13.48 -7.62
C ASN A 169 7.08 13.19 -8.12
N GLY A 170 6.06 13.81 -7.50
CA GLY A 170 4.67 13.77 -7.93
C GLY A 170 3.82 12.62 -7.39
N LYS A 171 4.41 11.61 -6.74
CA LYS A 171 3.71 10.40 -6.25
C LYS A 171 2.45 10.70 -5.45
N THR A 172 2.57 11.47 -4.39
CA THR A 172 1.47 11.79 -3.48
C THR A 172 0.32 12.49 -4.20
N THR A 173 0.63 13.53 -4.99
CA THR A 173 -0.39 14.28 -5.74
C THR A 173 -1.10 13.39 -6.75
N THR A 174 -0.37 12.58 -7.51
CA THR A 174 -0.96 11.64 -8.48
C THR A 174 -1.82 10.59 -7.80
N THR A 175 -1.35 10.00 -6.69
CA THR A 175 -2.10 9.02 -5.89
C THR A 175 -3.40 9.62 -5.36
N LEU A 176 -3.35 10.81 -4.76
CA LEU A 176 -4.53 11.49 -4.23
C LEU A 176 -5.52 11.92 -5.33
N LEU A 177 -5.02 12.34 -6.49
CA LEU A 177 -5.84 12.70 -7.64
C LEU A 177 -6.62 11.47 -8.17
N ILE A 178 -5.95 10.32 -8.30
CA ILE A 178 -6.57 9.05 -8.66
C ILE A 178 -7.59 8.63 -7.59
N ALA A 179 -7.20 8.66 -6.31
CA ALA A 179 -8.10 8.29 -5.21
C ALA A 179 -9.33 9.19 -5.11
N HIS A 180 -9.19 10.49 -5.37
CA HIS A 180 -10.31 11.42 -5.47
C HIS A 180 -11.26 11.03 -6.60
N THR A 181 -10.72 10.73 -7.78
CA THR A 181 -11.51 10.35 -8.96
C THR A 181 -12.26 9.04 -8.74
N THR A 182 -11.60 8.03 -8.17
CA THR A 182 -12.22 6.72 -7.90
C THR A 182 -13.36 6.82 -6.88
N ARG A 183 -13.21 7.67 -5.85
CA ARG A 183 -14.27 7.97 -4.90
C ARG A 183 -15.46 8.70 -5.55
N LEU A 184 -15.21 9.71 -6.36
CA LEU A 184 -16.27 10.39 -7.12
C LEU A 184 -17.00 9.45 -8.08
N ALA A 185 -16.31 8.42 -8.58
CA ALA A 185 -16.93 7.35 -9.38
C ALA A 185 -17.72 6.34 -8.54
N GLY A 186 -17.88 6.57 -7.23
CA GLY A 186 -18.70 5.74 -6.33
C GLY A 186 -18.00 4.49 -5.79
N ARG A 187 -16.64 4.43 -5.85
CA ARG A 187 -15.87 3.31 -5.32
C ARG A 187 -15.39 3.60 -3.90
N VAL A 188 -15.56 2.64 -2.99
CA VAL A 188 -14.91 2.69 -1.68
C VAL A 188 -13.40 2.52 -1.88
N THR A 189 -12.69 3.65 -1.79
CA THR A 189 -11.28 3.74 -2.16
C THR A 189 -10.38 3.71 -0.95
N GLY A 190 -9.46 2.75 -0.91
CA GLY A 190 -8.33 2.76 0.02
C GLY A 190 -7.11 3.42 -0.62
N ALA A 191 -6.45 4.35 0.07
CA ALA A 191 -5.26 5.00 -0.44
C ALA A 191 -4.15 5.07 0.60
N THR A 192 -2.89 4.95 0.13
CA THR A 192 -1.69 5.14 0.95
C THR A 192 -0.86 6.28 0.40
N THR A 193 -0.38 7.17 1.27
CA THR A 193 0.47 8.31 0.88
C THR A 193 1.52 8.61 1.95
N THR A 194 2.40 9.55 1.68
CA THR A 194 3.34 10.13 2.66
C THR A 194 2.62 10.73 3.88
N HIS A 195 1.32 11.04 3.78
CA HIS A 195 0.55 11.66 4.87
C HIS A 195 -0.28 10.64 5.66
N GLY A 196 -0.46 9.44 5.16
CA GLY A 196 -1.21 8.42 5.89
C GLY A 196 -1.89 7.39 5.01
N VAL A 197 -2.74 6.60 5.67
CA VAL A 197 -3.70 5.68 5.06
C VAL A 197 -5.10 6.28 5.16
N THR A 198 -5.81 6.32 4.05
CA THR A 198 -7.21 6.73 4.02
C THR A 198 -8.10 5.62 3.47
N ILE A 199 -9.30 5.48 4.03
CA ILE A 199 -10.38 4.63 3.49
C ILE A 199 -11.59 5.54 3.27
N ASP A 200 -12.06 5.58 2.03
CA ASP A 200 -13.14 6.46 1.57
C ASP A 200 -12.95 7.93 1.99
N GLY A 201 -11.72 8.41 1.91
CA GLY A 201 -11.32 9.76 2.27
C GLY A 201 -11.20 10.04 3.77
N LYS A 202 -11.48 9.07 4.64
CA LYS A 202 -11.25 9.18 6.08
C LYS A 202 -9.85 8.68 6.41
N GLN A 203 -9.06 9.49 7.08
CA GLN A 203 -7.73 9.10 7.54
C GLN A 203 -7.84 8.12 8.72
N ILE A 204 -7.19 6.96 8.58
CA ILE A 204 -7.17 5.90 9.60
C ILE A 204 -5.77 5.69 10.21
N VAL A 205 -4.71 6.12 9.51
CA VAL A 205 -3.33 6.11 9.98
C VAL A 205 -2.67 7.40 9.54
N GLU A 206 -1.91 8.05 10.41
CA GLU A 206 -1.10 9.23 10.11
C GLU A 206 0.37 8.88 9.91
N GLY A 207 1.09 9.69 9.12
CA GLY A 207 2.52 9.59 8.87
C GLY A 207 2.87 8.97 7.54
N ASP A 208 4.16 8.70 7.31
CA ASP A 208 4.64 8.13 6.05
C ASP A 208 4.17 6.68 5.88
N CYS A 209 3.17 6.53 5.04
CA CYS A 209 2.47 5.27 4.74
C CYS A 209 2.74 4.76 3.33
N THR A 210 3.93 4.97 2.77
CA THR A 210 4.30 4.60 1.39
C THR A 210 4.95 3.22 1.26
N GLY A 211 4.78 2.35 2.26
CA GLY A 211 5.43 1.05 2.34
C GLY A 211 4.48 -0.13 2.50
N TYR A 212 5.09 -1.32 2.67
CA TYR A 212 4.43 -2.62 2.72
C TYR A 212 3.25 -2.70 3.71
N TRP A 213 3.45 -2.29 4.97
CA TRP A 213 2.42 -2.44 6.00
C TRP A 213 1.21 -1.56 5.77
N SER A 214 1.40 -0.36 5.28
CA SER A 214 0.32 0.56 4.95
C SER A 214 -0.52 0.06 3.78
N ALA A 215 0.13 -0.47 2.74
CA ALA A 215 -0.56 -1.13 1.64
C ALA A 215 -1.33 -2.37 2.13
N ARG A 216 -0.73 -3.20 3.02
CA ARG A 216 -1.43 -4.32 3.69
C ARG A 216 -2.67 -3.88 4.44
N THR A 217 -2.61 -2.75 5.16
CA THR A 217 -3.76 -2.22 5.90
C THR A 217 -4.94 -1.92 4.96
N VAL A 218 -4.65 -1.30 3.81
CA VAL A 218 -5.68 -1.04 2.78
C VAL A 218 -6.23 -2.35 2.20
N LEU A 219 -5.34 -3.27 1.79
CA LEU A 219 -5.73 -4.51 1.12
C LEU A 219 -6.42 -5.53 2.05
N ALA A 220 -6.25 -5.40 3.37
CA ALA A 220 -6.93 -6.22 4.36
C ALA A 220 -8.29 -5.65 4.79
N SER A 221 -8.64 -4.45 4.35
CA SER A 221 -9.94 -3.83 4.68
C SER A 221 -11.06 -4.42 3.83
N PRO A 222 -12.09 -5.03 4.44
CA PRO A 222 -13.17 -5.68 3.69
C PRO A 222 -14.07 -4.70 2.91
N ASP A 223 -14.06 -3.42 3.29
CA ASP A 223 -14.90 -2.40 2.66
C ASP A 223 -14.27 -1.80 1.40
N VAL A 224 -12.95 -1.99 1.19
CA VAL A 224 -12.22 -1.38 0.08
C VAL A 224 -12.51 -2.11 -1.22
N GLU A 225 -13.00 -1.37 -2.21
CA GLU A 225 -13.31 -1.87 -3.56
C GLU A 225 -12.21 -1.58 -4.58
N ILE A 226 -11.34 -0.59 -4.31
CA ILE A 226 -10.18 -0.24 -5.13
C ILE A 226 -9.07 0.34 -4.24
N ALA A 227 -7.83 -0.09 -4.47
CA ALA A 227 -6.65 0.41 -3.77
C ALA A 227 -5.81 1.32 -4.68
N VAL A 228 -5.44 2.50 -4.17
CA VAL A 228 -4.54 3.47 -4.83
C VAL A 228 -3.31 3.67 -3.95
N LEU A 229 -2.18 3.10 -4.36
CA LEU A 229 -1.04 2.91 -3.48
C LEU A 229 0.17 3.74 -3.92
N GLU A 230 0.53 4.76 -3.14
CA GLU A 230 1.83 5.40 -3.28
C GLU A 230 2.92 4.43 -2.85
N THR A 231 3.87 4.16 -3.75
CA THR A 231 4.92 3.16 -3.55
C THR A 231 6.29 3.82 -3.63
N ALA A 232 6.89 4.11 -2.47
CA ALA A 232 8.17 4.76 -2.39
C ALA A 232 9.35 3.77 -2.42
N ARG A 233 10.52 4.25 -2.90
CA ARG A 233 11.78 3.48 -2.96
C ARG A 233 12.08 2.77 -1.64
N GLY A 234 12.03 3.50 -0.51
CA GLY A 234 12.38 2.94 0.79
C GLY A 234 11.47 1.78 1.23
N GLY A 235 10.18 1.83 0.86
CA GLY A 235 9.24 0.74 1.09
C GLY A 235 9.59 -0.49 0.27
N ILE A 236 9.86 -0.31 -1.03
CA ILE A 236 10.25 -1.39 -1.96
C ILE A 236 11.52 -2.10 -1.47
N LEU A 237 12.57 -1.34 -1.13
CA LEU A 237 13.85 -1.91 -0.71
C LEU A 237 13.76 -2.68 0.62
N LYS A 238 12.99 -2.18 1.58
CA LYS A 238 12.91 -2.80 2.91
C LYS A 238 12.09 -4.07 2.94
N ARG A 239 10.97 -4.16 2.19
CA ARG A 239 10.00 -5.26 2.30
C ARG A 239 9.34 -5.67 0.97
N GLY A 240 9.69 -5.05 -0.15
CA GLY A 240 9.01 -5.27 -1.42
C GLY A 240 7.61 -4.66 -1.46
N LEU A 241 6.79 -5.18 -2.37
CA LEU A 241 5.39 -4.80 -2.52
C LEU A 241 4.51 -5.66 -1.60
N ALA A 242 3.37 -5.11 -1.14
CA ALA A 242 2.39 -5.83 -0.34
C ALA A 242 1.42 -6.68 -1.19
N PHE A 243 1.62 -6.70 -2.48
CA PHE A 243 0.83 -7.42 -3.48
C PHE A 243 1.79 -8.13 -4.45
N ASP A 244 1.35 -9.22 -5.05
CA ASP A 244 2.06 -9.96 -6.08
C ASP A 244 1.92 -9.31 -7.47
N ARG A 245 0.77 -8.68 -7.73
CA ARG A 245 0.45 -7.94 -8.95
C ARG A 245 -0.49 -6.76 -8.64
N CYS A 246 -0.36 -5.68 -9.40
CA CYS A 246 -1.34 -4.59 -9.46
C CYS A 246 -2.02 -4.60 -10.83
N ASP A 247 -3.18 -3.96 -10.95
CA ASP A 247 -3.84 -3.80 -12.25
C ASP A 247 -3.10 -2.76 -13.09
N VAL A 248 -2.77 -1.62 -12.49
CA VAL A 248 -2.06 -0.53 -13.15
C VAL A 248 -0.84 -0.12 -12.34
N GLY A 249 0.33 -0.18 -12.96
CA GLY A 249 1.60 0.29 -12.38
C GLY A 249 2.08 1.57 -13.07
N ILE A 250 2.22 2.67 -12.31
CA ILE A 250 2.57 4.00 -12.83
C ILE A 250 3.98 4.38 -12.38
N VAL A 251 4.83 4.83 -13.32
CA VAL A 251 6.12 5.49 -13.02
C VAL A 251 6.11 6.90 -13.56
N LEU A 252 6.22 7.89 -12.66
CA LEU A 252 6.13 9.30 -13.02
C LEU A 252 7.43 9.86 -13.62
N ASN A 253 8.55 9.58 -12.97
CA ASN A 253 9.86 10.06 -13.35
C ASN A 253 10.94 9.38 -12.52
N VAL A 254 12.18 9.44 -13.01
CA VAL A 254 13.39 9.01 -12.29
C VAL A 254 14.41 10.14 -12.35
N SER A 255 14.63 10.81 -11.23
CA SER A 255 15.66 11.84 -11.09
C SER A 255 16.50 11.58 -9.85
N PRO A 256 17.74 12.10 -9.77
CA PRO A 256 18.62 11.87 -8.63
C PRO A 256 17.97 12.30 -7.32
N ASP A 257 17.75 11.34 -6.44
CA ASP A 257 17.30 11.52 -5.07
C ASP A 257 17.58 10.24 -4.27
N HIS A 258 17.98 10.39 -3.00
CA HIS A 258 18.35 9.27 -2.13
C HIS A 258 19.47 8.35 -2.68
N LEU A 259 20.35 8.85 -3.53
CA LEU A 259 21.51 8.09 -4.00
C LEU A 259 22.56 7.96 -2.88
N GLY A 260 23.29 6.84 -2.88
CA GLY A 260 24.26 6.50 -1.82
C GLY A 260 23.61 5.90 -0.57
N LEU A 261 22.32 5.58 -0.59
CA LEU A 261 21.59 4.99 0.53
C LEU A 261 21.03 3.61 0.16
N ASP A 262 21.10 2.66 1.11
CA ASP A 262 20.53 1.30 1.00
C ASP A 262 20.99 0.55 -0.28
N GLY A 263 22.24 0.76 -0.75
CA GLY A 263 22.80 0.11 -1.92
C GLY A 263 22.30 0.63 -3.28
N VAL A 264 21.71 1.83 -3.32
CA VAL A 264 21.30 2.53 -4.55
C VAL A 264 22.25 3.69 -4.79
N ASP A 265 23.26 3.51 -5.62
CA ASP A 265 24.34 4.47 -5.82
C ASP A 265 24.20 5.29 -7.10
N THR A 266 23.54 4.73 -8.11
CA THR A 266 23.34 5.36 -9.43
C THR A 266 21.86 5.64 -9.70
N ILE A 267 21.59 6.48 -10.69
CA ILE A 267 20.21 6.76 -11.13
C ILE A 267 19.61 5.53 -11.82
N GLU A 268 20.43 4.71 -12.45
CA GLU A 268 20.05 3.43 -13.06
C GLU A 268 19.61 2.43 -12.00
N ASP A 269 20.31 2.34 -10.86
CA ASP A 269 19.88 1.52 -9.72
C ASP A 269 18.53 1.99 -9.20
N LEU A 270 18.35 3.31 -9.06
CA LEU A 270 17.07 3.89 -8.65
C LEU A 270 15.95 3.55 -9.64
N ALA A 271 16.25 3.58 -10.95
CA ALA A 271 15.30 3.16 -11.98
C ALA A 271 14.93 1.68 -11.85
N GLN A 272 15.90 0.78 -11.54
CA GLN A 272 15.62 -0.64 -11.30
C GLN A 272 14.67 -0.85 -10.12
N VAL A 273 14.86 -0.13 -9.02
CA VAL A 273 13.97 -0.19 -7.85
C VAL A 273 12.55 0.23 -8.23
N LYS A 274 12.40 1.36 -8.95
CA LYS A 274 11.09 1.86 -9.37
C LYS A 274 10.42 0.97 -10.41
N ALA A 275 11.19 0.31 -11.26
CA ALA A 275 10.69 -0.61 -12.30
C ALA A 275 9.88 -1.78 -11.72
N VAL A 276 10.08 -2.14 -10.44
CA VAL A 276 9.30 -3.21 -9.79
C VAL A 276 7.79 -2.94 -9.88
N VAL A 277 7.36 -1.67 -9.83
CA VAL A 277 5.95 -1.29 -9.87
C VAL A 277 5.30 -1.58 -11.24
N PRO A 278 5.77 -1.04 -12.38
CA PRO A 278 5.17 -1.36 -13.68
C PRO A 278 5.40 -2.82 -14.10
N LEU A 279 6.47 -3.48 -13.63
CA LEU A 279 6.72 -4.89 -13.91
C LEU A 279 5.78 -5.84 -13.15
N SER A 280 5.18 -5.39 -12.04
CA SER A 280 4.13 -6.12 -11.32
C SER A 280 2.73 -5.88 -11.89
N ALA A 281 2.57 -5.02 -12.89
CA ALA A 281 1.28 -4.76 -13.51
C ALA A 281 0.75 -6.02 -14.23
N SER A 282 -0.57 -6.21 -14.15
CA SER A 282 -1.27 -7.30 -14.83
C SER A 282 -2.13 -6.82 -15.99
N ARG A 283 -2.53 -5.54 -15.99
CA ARG A 283 -3.35 -4.92 -17.03
C ARG A 283 -2.58 -3.86 -17.80
N ALA A 284 -2.01 -2.86 -17.12
CA ALA A 284 -1.29 -1.79 -17.81
C ALA A 284 -0.11 -1.24 -17.01
N ALA A 285 0.97 -0.91 -17.72
CA ALA A 285 2.11 -0.13 -17.24
C ALA A 285 2.04 1.29 -17.82
N VAL A 286 1.96 2.29 -16.96
CA VAL A 286 1.89 3.70 -17.34
C VAL A 286 3.26 4.36 -17.14
N LEU A 287 3.85 4.86 -18.21
CA LEU A 287 5.23 5.35 -18.24
C LEU A 287 5.31 6.77 -18.82
N ASN A 288 6.26 7.55 -18.32
CA ASN A 288 6.57 8.88 -18.85
C ASN A 288 7.39 8.76 -20.14
N ALA A 289 6.85 9.29 -21.25
CA ALA A 289 7.52 9.25 -22.56
C ALA A 289 8.72 10.22 -22.65
N GLU A 290 8.81 11.22 -21.76
CA GLU A 290 9.90 12.20 -21.74
C GLU A 290 11.10 11.74 -20.90
N ASP A 291 10.92 10.73 -20.05
CA ASP A 291 11.99 10.21 -19.19
C ASP A 291 12.62 8.96 -19.81
N PRO A 292 13.89 9.02 -20.27
CA PRO A 292 14.55 7.88 -20.92
C PRO A 292 14.62 6.62 -20.03
N LEU A 293 14.71 6.79 -18.70
CA LEU A 293 14.75 5.67 -17.77
C LEU A 293 13.36 5.02 -17.63
N CYS A 294 12.29 5.81 -17.66
CA CYS A 294 10.94 5.29 -17.73
C CYS A 294 10.68 4.56 -19.06
N VAL A 295 11.07 5.15 -20.17
CA VAL A 295 10.95 4.52 -21.51
C VAL A 295 11.72 3.20 -21.58
N ALA A 296 12.92 3.13 -20.98
CA ALA A 296 13.70 1.89 -20.95
C ALA A 296 13.01 0.75 -20.19
N MET A 297 12.13 1.05 -19.23
CA MET A 297 11.36 0.03 -18.49
C MET A 297 10.37 -0.72 -19.39
N ALA A 298 9.85 -0.08 -20.44
CA ALA A 298 8.89 -0.67 -21.37
C ALA A 298 9.35 -2.01 -21.96
N ARG A 299 10.67 -2.15 -22.24
CA ARG A 299 11.24 -3.39 -22.79
C ARG A 299 11.17 -4.58 -21.85
N ARG A 300 10.91 -4.35 -20.57
CA ARG A 300 10.87 -5.37 -19.52
C ARG A 300 9.44 -5.69 -19.09
N VAL A 301 8.48 -4.87 -19.48
CA VAL A 301 7.06 -5.13 -19.24
C VAL A 301 6.64 -6.37 -20.03
N ARG A 302 5.83 -7.24 -19.43
CA ARG A 302 5.36 -8.47 -20.07
C ARG A 302 4.54 -8.15 -21.32
N PRO A 303 4.59 -8.99 -22.37
CA PRO A 303 3.88 -8.74 -23.63
C PRO A 303 2.34 -8.72 -23.49
N ASP A 304 1.79 -9.36 -22.43
CA ASP A 304 0.36 -9.40 -22.13
C ASP A 304 -0.11 -8.18 -21.34
N VAL A 305 0.79 -7.28 -20.94
CA VAL A 305 0.50 -6.05 -20.21
C VAL A 305 0.55 -4.87 -21.17
N GLU A 306 -0.51 -4.10 -21.20
CA GLU A 306 -0.59 -2.91 -22.03
C GLU A 306 0.42 -1.85 -21.63
N LEU A 307 1.08 -1.21 -22.58
CA LEU A 307 1.84 0.01 -22.35
C LEU A 307 0.94 1.23 -22.59
N VAL A 308 0.99 2.18 -21.67
CA VAL A 308 0.33 3.48 -21.79
C VAL A 308 1.36 4.56 -21.51
N TYR A 309 1.51 5.53 -22.39
CA TYR A 309 2.42 6.63 -22.16
C TYR A 309 1.68 7.90 -21.73
N PHE A 310 2.37 8.76 -20.97
CA PHE A 310 1.96 10.14 -20.81
C PHE A 310 3.11 11.08 -21.16
N SER A 311 2.76 12.29 -21.67
CA SER A 311 3.74 13.29 -22.08
C SER A 311 3.18 14.72 -21.96
N MET A 312 4.06 15.66 -21.58
CA MET A 312 3.81 17.11 -21.66
C MET A 312 4.03 17.66 -23.08
N GLU A 313 4.56 16.83 -24.00
CA GLU A 313 4.92 17.21 -25.36
C GLU A 313 4.16 16.32 -26.35
N ALA A 314 3.27 16.91 -27.14
CA ALA A 314 2.47 16.20 -28.13
C ALA A 314 3.30 15.65 -29.30
N ASP A 315 4.46 16.23 -29.57
CA ASP A 315 5.40 15.86 -30.63
C ASP A 315 6.53 14.92 -30.15
N ASN A 316 6.43 14.41 -28.92
CA ASN A 316 7.41 13.48 -28.37
C ASN A 316 7.54 12.23 -29.27
N PRO A 317 8.75 11.87 -29.74
CA PRO A 317 8.92 10.79 -30.72
C PRO A 317 8.56 9.40 -30.18
N VAL A 318 8.67 9.18 -28.87
CA VAL A 318 8.26 7.90 -28.23
C VAL A 318 6.74 7.82 -28.21
N LEU A 319 6.08 8.91 -27.84
CA LEU A 319 4.62 9.03 -27.85
C LEU A 319 4.04 8.79 -29.25
N LEU A 320 4.56 9.50 -30.27
CA LEU A 320 4.07 9.44 -31.65
C LEU A 320 4.19 8.02 -32.20
N ARG A 321 5.36 7.38 -32.05
CA ARG A 321 5.55 5.99 -32.48
C ARG A 321 4.58 5.03 -31.81
N HIS A 322 4.40 5.19 -30.48
CA HIS A 322 3.48 4.35 -29.72
C HIS A 322 2.03 4.47 -30.22
N LEU A 323 1.59 5.68 -30.54
CA LEU A 323 0.26 5.94 -31.10
C LEU A 323 0.12 5.38 -32.52
N GLU A 324 1.15 5.51 -33.37
CA GLU A 324 1.18 4.90 -34.71
C GLU A 324 1.05 3.36 -34.66
N GLU A 325 1.61 2.74 -33.62
CA GLU A 325 1.50 1.30 -33.34
C GLU A 325 0.15 0.90 -32.70
N GLY A 326 -0.78 1.85 -32.51
CA GLY A 326 -2.11 1.62 -31.94
C GLY A 326 -2.17 1.65 -30.43
N GLY A 327 -1.15 2.19 -29.75
CA GLY A 327 -1.11 2.29 -28.29
C GLY A 327 -1.98 3.41 -27.73
N ARG A 328 -2.19 3.39 -26.41
CA ARG A 328 -2.94 4.43 -25.69
C ARG A 328 -2.03 5.42 -24.96
N ALA A 329 -2.45 6.67 -24.89
CA ALA A 329 -1.68 7.71 -24.18
C ALA A 329 -2.56 8.84 -23.64
N ALA A 330 -1.98 9.61 -22.69
CA ALA A 330 -2.47 10.91 -22.25
C ALA A 330 -1.39 11.97 -22.47
N TYR A 331 -1.69 13.08 -23.14
CA TYR A 331 -0.68 14.09 -23.41
C TYR A 331 -1.26 15.50 -23.43
N LEU A 332 -0.36 16.47 -23.29
CA LEU A 332 -0.73 17.88 -23.35
C LEU A 332 -0.64 18.38 -24.80
N GLN A 333 -1.73 18.94 -25.31
CA GLN A 333 -1.77 19.63 -26.60
C GLN A 333 -2.62 20.91 -26.47
N ASP A 334 -2.11 22.03 -26.93
CA ASP A 334 -2.82 23.34 -26.97
C ASP A 334 -3.49 23.70 -25.62
N ASN A 335 -2.80 23.51 -24.51
CA ASN A 335 -3.31 23.66 -23.14
C ASN A 335 -4.52 22.76 -22.81
N ALA A 336 -4.68 21.65 -23.48
CA ALA A 336 -5.67 20.62 -23.15
C ALA A 336 -5.00 19.29 -22.84
N ILE A 337 -5.55 18.54 -21.90
CA ILE A 337 -5.26 17.13 -21.73
C ILE A 337 -6.02 16.37 -22.80
N VAL A 338 -5.28 15.60 -23.61
CA VAL A 338 -5.81 14.74 -24.66
C VAL A 338 -5.59 13.29 -24.27
N LEU A 339 -6.63 12.49 -24.39
CA LEU A 339 -6.54 11.02 -24.34
C LEU A 339 -6.53 10.48 -25.76
N ALA A 340 -5.64 9.55 -26.03
CA ALA A 340 -5.51 8.91 -27.35
C ALA A 340 -5.57 7.39 -27.25
N ASP A 341 -6.15 6.77 -28.27
CA ASP A 341 -6.19 5.33 -28.52
C ASP A 341 -5.87 5.13 -30.01
N GLY A 342 -4.60 4.80 -30.30
CA GLY A 342 -4.06 4.84 -31.64
C GLY A 342 -4.29 6.22 -32.30
N ASN A 343 -4.98 6.23 -33.43
CA ASN A 343 -5.29 7.45 -34.18
C ASN A 343 -6.56 8.18 -33.68
N HIS A 344 -7.21 7.69 -32.66
CA HIS A 344 -8.37 8.36 -32.05
C HIS A 344 -7.92 9.26 -30.91
N HIS A 345 -8.05 10.56 -31.08
CA HIS A 345 -7.65 11.58 -30.12
C HIS A 345 -8.88 12.33 -29.60
N GLN A 346 -9.01 12.43 -28.29
CA GLN A 346 -10.13 13.13 -27.65
C GLN A 346 -9.61 14.12 -26.62
N GLU A 347 -9.98 15.39 -26.78
CA GLU A 347 -9.78 16.38 -25.72
C GLU A 347 -10.59 15.96 -24.49
N LEU A 348 -9.93 15.83 -23.35
CA LEU A 348 -10.54 15.46 -22.08
C LEU A 348 -11.01 16.71 -21.33
N LEU A 349 -10.11 17.66 -21.12
CA LEU A 349 -10.39 18.95 -20.47
C LEU A 349 -9.25 19.94 -20.71
N ARG A 350 -9.58 21.24 -20.59
CA ARG A 350 -8.61 22.33 -20.62
C ARG A 350 -7.84 22.38 -19.29
N VAL A 351 -6.55 22.68 -19.35
CA VAL A 351 -5.67 22.77 -18.17
C VAL A 351 -6.15 23.83 -17.17
N GLU A 352 -6.75 24.91 -17.65
CA GLU A 352 -7.31 25.96 -16.81
C GLU A 352 -8.45 25.47 -15.91
N SER A 353 -9.10 24.36 -16.28
CA SER A 353 -10.16 23.72 -15.48
C SER A 353 -9.60 22.82 -14.36
N MET A 354 -8.28 22.60 -14.31
CA MET A 354 -7.62 21.85 -13.25
C MET A 354 -7.12 22.78 -12.15
N PRO A 355 -7.71 22.78 -10.94
CA PRO A 355 -7.28 23.69 -9.87
C PRO A 355 -5.79 23.57 -9.54
N ILE A 356 -5.26 22.35 -9.52
CA ILE A 356 -3.84 22.09 -9.20
C ILE A 356 -2.87 22.59 -10.26
N ALA A 357 -3.34 22.84 -11.50
CA ALA A 357 -2.51 23.37 -12.57
C ALA A 357 -2.27 24.89 -12.45
N MET A 358 -3.02 25.59 -11.55
CA MET A 358 -2.88 27.02 -11.30
C MET A 358 -2.94 27.85 -12.60
N GLY A 359 -3.96 27.57 -13.44
CA GLY A 359 -4.12 28.23 -14.74
C GLY A 359 -3.00 27.89 -15.74
N GLY A 360 -2.42 26.71 -15.65
CA GLY A 360 -1.34 26.23 -16.52
C GLY A 360 0.08 26.51 -16.01
N ARG A 361 0.23 27.25 -14.91
CA ARG A 361 1.55 27.65 -14.36
C ARG A 361 2.29 26.49 -13.68
N ALA A 362 1.58 25.62 -12.97
CA ALA A 362 2.15 24.47 -12.29
C ALA A 362 2.32 23.27 -13.24
N ARG A 363 3.29 23.37 -14.17
CA ARG A 363 3.53 22.35 -15.22
C ARG A 363 3.74 20.95 -14.66
N TYR A 364 4.43 20.81 -13.53
CA TYR A 364 4.60 19.52 -12.86
C TYR A 364 3.27 18.92 -12.37
N ASN A 365 2.29 19.73 -11.99
CA ASN A 365 0.96 19.25 -11.64
C ASN A 365 0.12 18.88 -12.88
N ILE A 366 0.38 19.51 -14.03
CA ILE A 366 -0.19 19.04 -15.29
C ILE A 366 0.35 17.65 -15.62
N ALA A 367 1.66 17.44 -15.49
CA ALA A 367 2.27 16.11 -15.68
C ALA A 367 1.71 15.07 -14.71
N ASN A 368 1.48 15.43 -13.44
CA ASN A 368 0.80 14.56 -12.46
C ASN A 368 -0.64 14.25 -12.90
N GLY A 369 -1.36 15.22 -13.45
CA GLY A 369 -2.70 15.06 -14.01
C GLY A 369 -2.74 14.15 -15.23
N LEU A 370 -1.76 14.28 -16.14
CA LEU A 370 -1.61 13.40 -17.30
C LEU A 370 -1.35 11.96 -16.88
N ALA A 371 -0.44 11.73 -15.92
CA ALA A 371 -0.17 10.40 -15.37
C ALA A 371 -1.41 9.80 -14.67
N ALA A 372 -2.17 10.62 -13.93
CA ALA A 372 -3.42 10.19 -13.31
C ALA A 372 -4.48 9.85 -14.36
N ALA A 373 -4.64 10.67 -15.41
CA ALA A 373 -5.57 10.42 -16.51
C ALA A 373 -5.22 9.12 -17.25
N ALA A 374 -3.93 8.91 -17.58
CA ALA A 374 -3.46 7.69 -18.19
C ALA A 374 -3.72 6.45 -17.32
N GLY A 375 -3.44 6.55 -16.01
CA GLY A 375 -3.69 5.47 -15.06
C GLY A 375 -5.17 5.13 -14.89
N LEU A 376 -6.04 6.13 -14.81
CA LEU A 376 -7.49 5.96 -14.72
C LEU A 376 -8.08 5.40 -16.02
N MET A 377 -7.64 5.89 -17.18
CA MET A 377 -8.00 5.35 -18.48
C MET A 377 -7.61 3.87 -18.58
N ALA A 378 -6.39 3.51 -18.18
CA ALA A 378 -5.91 2.15 -18.13
C ALA A 378 -6.73 1.27 -17.17
N ALA A 379 -7.17 1.83 -16.04
CA ALA A 379 -8.05 1.15 -15.08
C ALA A 379 -9.51 1.01 -15.57
N GLY A 380 -9.90 1.66 -16.67
CA GLY A 380 -11.21 1.52 -17.31
C GLY A 380 -12.25 2.55 -16.83
N PHE A 381 -11.81 3.67 -16.24
CA PHE A 381 -12.72 4.79 -15.93
C PHE A 381 -13.09 5.54 -17.21
N SER A 382 -14.32 6.04 -17.26
CA SER A 382 -14.80 6.83 -18.40
C SER A 382 -14.15 8.22 -18.45
N ASN A 383 -14.08 8.81 -19.64
CA ASN A 383 -13.53 10.15 -19.83
C ASN A 383 -14.26 11.20 -18.97
N LEU A 384 -15.57 11.04 -18.77
CA LEU A 384 -16.34 11.93 -17.90
C LEU A 384 -15.90 11.83 -16.42
N GLN A 385 -15.69 10.61 -15.91
CA GLN A 385 -15.21 10.39 -14.54
C GLN A 385 -13.81 10.98 -14.35
N ILE A 386 -12.91 10.76 -15.32
CA ILE A 386 -11.55 11.29 -15.32
C ILE A 386 -11.58 12.83 -15.33
N ALA A 387 -12.30 13.43 -16.27
CA ALA A 387 -12.42 14.89 -16.37
C ALA A 387 -13.00 15.51 -15.10
N THR A 388 -14.05 14.90 -14.53
CA THR A 388 -14.66 15.35 -13.27
C THR A 388 -13.66 15.30 -12.12
N GLY A 389 -12.92 14.20 -11.98
CA GLY A 389 -11.91 14.06 -10.93
C GLY A 389 -10.80 15.11 -11.05
N LEU A 390 -10.25 15.30 -12.23
CA LEU A 390 -9.19 16.29 -12.48
C LEU A 390 -9.65 17.73 -12.26
N SER A 391 -10.89 18.07 -12.62
CA SER A 391 -11.43 19.43 -12.50
C SER A 391 -11.93 19.80 -11.11
N THR A 392 -12.14 18.81 -10.23
CA THR A 392 -12.65 19.04 -8.87
C THR A 392 -11.61 18.82 -7.77
N PHE A 393 -10.45 18.28 -8.10
CA PHE A 393 -9.38 18.07 -7.12
C PHE A 393 -8.66 19.37 -6.79
N VAL A 394 -8.73 19.79 -5.53
CA VAL A 394 -8.06 20.98 -4.99
C VAL A 394 -6.87 20.55 -4.14
N SER A 395 -5.73 21.21 -4.30
CA SER A 395 -4.54 21.02 -3.45
C SER A 395 -4.54 22.08 -2.36
N ASP A 396 -4.99 21.69 -1.19
CA ASP A 396 -4.94 22.52 0.02
C ASP A 396 -4.31 21.77 1.20
N GLY A 397 -4.28 22.40 2.37
CA GLY A 397 -3.66 21.80 3.57
C GLY A 397 -4.35 20.54 4.08
N LYS A 398 -5.57 20.22 3.64
CA LYS A 398 -6.34 19.02 4.03
C LYS A 398 -6.28 17.91 3.00
N THR A 399 -6.49 18.27 1.74
CA THR A 399 -6.63 17.29 0.65
C THR A 399 -5.29 16.85 0.08
N ASN A 400 -4.29 17.75 0.05
CA ASN A 400 -2.96 17.48 -0.47
C ASN A 400 -1.92 18.33 0.28
N PRO A 401 -1.70 18.06 1.58
CA PRO A 401 -0.84 18.89 2.41
C PRO A 401 0.58 18.98 1.88
N LEU A 402 1.18 20.17 2.00
CA LEU A 402 2.57 20.45 1.60
C LEU A 402 2.84 20.14 0.10
N ARG A 403 1.85 20.32 -0.76
CA ARG A 403 1.99 20.13 -2.22
C ARG A 403 1.41 21.35 -2.92
N THR A 404 2.26 22.40 -3.06
CA THR A 404 1.89 23.67 -3.68
C THR A 404 0.66 24.32 -3.01
N ASN A 405 0.64 24.31 -1.68
CA ASN A 405 -0.43 25.01 -0.95
C ASN A 405 -0.15 26.49 -0.95
N VAL A 406 -1.10 27.29 -1.43
CA VAL A 406 -0.94 28.73 -1.63
C VAL A 406 -1.77 29.51 -0.62
N PHE A 407 -1.12 30.45 0.06
CA PHE A 407 -1.72 31.31 1.06
C PHE A 407 -1.35 32.79 0.79
N GLU A 408 -2.09 33.71 1.37
CA GLU A 408 -1.74 35.12 1.38
C GLU A 408 -1.43 35.57 2.81
N VAL A 409 -0.26 36.18 3.02
CA VAL A 409 0.19 36.74 4.31
C VAL A 409 0.63 38.19 4.06
N ARG A 410 -0.11 39.18 4.57
CA ARG A 410 0.20 40.63 4.41
C ARG A 410 0.41 41.10 2.96
N GLY A 411 -0.28 40.47 2.02
CA GLY A 411 -0.14 40.77 0.60
C GLY A 411 1.08 40.12 -0.07
N VAL A 412 1.74 39.20 0.61
CA VAL A 412 2.75 38.29 0.07
C VAL A 412 2.07 36.98 -0.28
N THR A 413 2.31 36.47 -1.49
CA THR A 413 1.87 35.12 -1.86
C THR A 413 2.84 34.08 -1.28
N VAL A 414 2.38 33.25 -0.37
CA VAL A 414 3.17 32.18 0.25
C VAL A 414 2.82 30.84 -0.35
N ILE A 415 3.82 30.14 -0.89
CA ILE A 415 3.70 28.81 -1.48
C ILE A 415 4.42 27.83 -0.56
N VAL A 416 3.67 26.90 0.02
CA VAL A 416 4.23 25.83 0.86
C VAL A 416 4.27 24.53 0.07
N ASP A 417 5.46 23.92 -0.01
CA ASP A 417 5.67 22.67 -0.75
C ASP A 417 6.67 21.74 -0.03
N TYR A 418 6.68 20.48 -0.36
CA TYR A 418 7.59 19.46 0.18
C TYR A 418 8.85 19.28 -0.68
N ALA A 419 9.21 20.26 -1.49
CA ALA A 419 10.41 20.21 -2.34
C ALA A 419 11.68 20.01 -1.49
N HIS A 420 12.54 19.08 -1.90
CA HIS A 420 13.78 18.75 -1.17
C HIS A 420 14.89 18.20 -2.07
N ASN A 421 14.72 18.27 -3.40
CA ASN A 421 15.71 17.85 -4.38
C ASN A 421 15.80 18.86 -5.54
N PRO A 422 16.90 18.85 -6.33
CA PRO A 422 17.12 19.86 -7.37
C PRO A 422 16.00 19.98 -8.40
N ALA A 423 15.42 18.86 -8.84
CA ALA A 423 14.35 18.84 -9.84
C ALA A 423 13.06 19.48 -9.30
N ALA A 424 12.69 19.19 -8.04
CA ALA A 424 11.54 19.79 -7.40
C ALA A 424 11.71 21.31 -7.22
N TYR A 425 12.87 21.77 -6.74
CA TYR A 425 13.14 23.21 -6.60
C TYR A 425 13.11 23.95 -7.93
N ARG A 426 13.66 23.33 -9.00
CA ARG A 426 13.60 23.93 -10.35
C ARG A 426 12.17 24.16 -10.78
N ALA A 427 11.35 23.13 -10.73
CA ALA A 427 9.95 23.19 -11.15
C ALA A 427 9.11 24.17 -10.29
N LEU A 428 9.33 24.16 -8.97
CA LEU A 428 8.62 25.03 -8.04
C LEU A 428 8.98 26.51 -8.22
N ALA A 429 10.28 26.82 -8.37
CA ALA A 429 10.75 28.18 -8.61
C ALA A 429 10.29 28.71 -9.98
N GLU A 430 10.27 27.88 -11.02
CA GLU A 430 9.73 28.26 -12.34
C GLU A 430 8.23 28.60 -12.24
N MET A 431 7.45 27.80 -11.54
CA MET A 431 6.04 28.09 -11.30
C MET A 431 5.86 29.38 -10.49
N ALA A 432 6.59 29.54 -9.38
CA ALA A 432 6.52 30.74 -8.55
C ALA A 432 6.91 32.01 -9.33
N ARG A 433 7.93 31.95 -10.15
CA ARG A 433 8.36 33.07 -11.03
C ARG A 433 7.29 33.42 -12.07
N SER A 434 6.52 32.45 -12.55
CA SER A 434 5.41 32.70 -13.50
C SER A 434 4.25 33.48 -12.90
N LEU A 435 4.20 33.66 -11.57
CA LEU A 435 3.26 34.57 -10.90
C LEU A 435 3.66 36.06 -11.01
N LEU A 436 4.80 36.33 -11.64
CA LEU A 436 5.37 37.66 -11.85
C LEU A 436 5.56 38.46 -10.55
N PRO A 437 6.29 37.90 -9.57
CA PRO A 437 6.56 38.56 -8.30
C PRO A 437 7.45 39.80 -8.51
N GLY A 438 7.38 40.76 -7.61
CA GLY A 438 8.39 41.80 -7.46
C GLY A 438 9.74 41.15 -7.09
N GLN A 439 9.72 40.36 -6.06
CA GLN A 439 10.85 39.54 -5.60
C GLN A 439 10.40 38.09 -5.34
N LEU A 440 11.27 37.12 -5.58
CA LEU A 440 11.04 35.71 -5.25
C LEU A 440 11.98 35.28 -4.12
N VAL A 441 11.42 35.07 -2.94
CA VAL A 441 12.16 34.65 -1.75
C VAL A 441 12.01 33.16 -1.55
N GLY A 442 13.13 32.43 -1.32
CA GLY A 442 13.13 31.00 -1.07
C GLY A 442 13.56 30.68 0.37
N ILE A 443 12.72 29.94 1.12
CA ILE A 443 13.12 29.28 2.35
C ILE A 443 13.28 27.79 2.03
N VAL A 444 14.52 27.32 1.95
CA VAL A 444 14.84 26.02 1.38
C VAL A 444 15.59 25.13 2.36
N THR A 445 15.46 23.82 2.16
CA THR A 445 16.13 22.80 2.96
C THR A 445 16.34 21.53 2.13
N ALA A 446 17.21 20.64 2.61
CA ALA A 446 17.27 19.26 2.16
C ALA A 446 17.67 18.35 3.34
N PRO A 447 17.25 17.08 3.35
CA PRO A 447 17.65 16.14 4.40
C PRO A 447 19.16 15.94 4.43
N GLY A 448 19.75 15.88 5.63
CA GLY A 448 21.20 15.80 5.83
C GLY A 448 21.85 14.48 5.39
N ASP A 449 21.08 13.43 5.16
CA ASP A 449 21.54 12.12 4.64
C ASP A 449 21.79 12.10 3.11
N ARG A 450 21.66 13.24 2.43
CA ARG A 450 21.98 13.35 1.00
C ARG A 450 23.49 13.43 0.78
N ARG A 451 23.98 13.00 -0.40
CA ARG A 451 25.39 13.16 -0.78
C ARG A 451 25.73 14.65 -0.87
N ASP A 452 26.99 14.99 -0.62
CA ASP A 452 27.46 16.38 -0.71
C ASP A 452 27.20 17.00 -2.08
N ALA A 453 27.42 16.23 -3.16
CA ALA A 453 27.15 16.66 -4.52
C ALA A 453 25.65 17.01 -4.76
N ASP A 454 24.73 16.27 -4.14
CA ASP A 454 23.30 16.53 -4.26
C ASP A 454 22.89 17.80 -3.48
N LEU A 455 23.47 18.04 -2.32
CA LEU A 455 23.26 19.26 -1.52
C LEU A 455 23.83 20.50 -2.21
N LEU A 456 25.04 20.41 -2.78
CA LEU A 456 25.62 21.46 -3.61
C LEU A 456 24.74 21.79 -4.81
N GLU A 457 24.20 20.76 -5.49
CA GLU A 457 23.31 20.98 -6.64
C GLU A 457 21.98 21.62 -6.23
N VAL A 458 21.41 21.30 -5.06
CA VAL A 458 20.27 22.03 -4.50
C VAL A 458 20.63 23.51 -4.37
N GLY A 459 21.79 23.82 -3.82
CA GLY A 459 22.31 25.17 -3.68
C GLY A 459 22.42 25.92 -5.03
N ARG A 460 23.06 25.28 -6.03
CA ARG A 460 23.19 25.88 -7.38
C ARG A 460 21.83 26.18 -8.02
N VAL A 461 20.89 25.23 -7.93
CA VAL A 461 19.54 25.40 -8.47
C VAL A 461 18.80 26.52 -7.78
N CYS A 462 18.86 26.60 -6.44
CA CYS A 462 18.17 27.63 -5.67
C CYS A 462 18.84 29.00 -5.84
N GLY A 463 20.16 29.10 -5.74
CA GLY A 463 20.90 30.36 -5.96
C GLY A 463 20.64 31.00 -7.33
N ALA A 464 20.50 30.17 -8.37
CA ALA A 464 20.19 30.68 -9.73
C ALA A 464 18.75 31.18 -9.92
N ARG A 465 17.81 30.91 -8.98
CA ARG A 465 16.36 31.09 -9.19
C ARG A 465 15.66 32.01 -8.21
N PHE A 466 16.15 32.05 -6.97
CA PHE A 466 15.59 32.94 -5.94
C PHE A 466 16.40 34.23 -5.86
N ASP A 467 15.72 35.34 -5.63
CA ASP A 467 16.35 36.65 -5.45
C ASP A 467 16.95 36.77 -4.04
N GLU A 468 16.25 36.18 -3.05
CA GLU A 468 16.70 36.02 -1.67
C GLU A 468 16.57 34.54 -1.29
N LEU A 469 17.59 33.98 -0.64
CA LEU A 469 17.63 32.57 -0.29
C LEU A 469 17.94 32.38 1.19
N VAL A 470 16.98 31.88 1.95
CA VAL A 470 17.14 31.47 3.35
C VAL A 470 17.28 29.95 3.40
N VAL A 471 18.42 29.44 3.84
CA VAL A 471 18.67 28.00 3.97
C VAL A 471 18.59 27.59 5.43
N TYR A 472 17.74 26.60 5.73
CA TYR A 472 17.54 26.10 7.10
C TYR A 472 17.74 24.57 7.20
N GLU A 473 17.94 24.08 8.45
CA GLU A 473 18.08 22.65 8.70
C GLU A 473 16.75 22.01 9.09
N SER A 474 16.19 21.16 8.22
CA SER A 474 14.98 20.40 8.57
C SER A 474 15.29 19.14 9.37
N SER A 475 16.38 18.44 9.06
CA SER A 475 16.84 17.25 9.77
C SER A 475 18.29 16.93 9.39
N SER A 476 19.15 16.77 10.38
CA SER A 476 20.57 16.44 10.17
C SER A 476 20.80 14.99 9.72
N ARG A 477 19.93 14.05 10.09
CA ARG A 477 19.98 12.62 9.73
C ARG A 477 21.38 12.01 9.80
N GLY A 478 22.10 12.32 10.88
CA GLY A 478 23.46 11.81 11.13
C GLY A 478 24.58 12.68 10.59
N ARG A 479 24.32 13.74 9.81
CA ARG A 479 25.30 14.76 9.46
C ARG A 479 25.52 15.69 10.64
N VAL A 480 26.70 16.34 10.67
CA VAL A 480 26.97 17.40 11.66
C VAL A 480 25.94 18.51 11.52
N HIS A 481 25.43 19.01 12.64
CA HIS A 481 24.44 20.09 12.70
C HIS A 481 24.88 21.31 11.88
N GLY A 482 24.01 21.78 10.99
CA GLY A 482 24.29 22.84 10.03
C GLY A 482 25.08 22.40 8.78
N GLY A 483 25.65 21.20 8.73
CA GLY A 483 26.49 20.79 7.62
C GLY A 483 25.76 20.65 6.28
N ALA A 484 24.47 20.33 6.27
CA ALA A 484 23.66 20.36 5.05
C ALA A 484 23.39 21.79 4.57
N VAL A 485 23.12 22.70 5.51
CA VAL A 485 22.91 24.12 5.24
C VAL A 485 24.15 24.74 4.61
N ASP A 486 25.35 24.44 5.17
CA ASP A 486 26.62 24.98 4.68
C ASP A 486 26.90 24.52 3.25
N LEU A 487 26.63 23.26 2.91
CA LEU A 487 26.81 22.74 1.55
C LEU A 487 25.80 23.35 0.55
N ILE A 488 24.56 23.54 0.95
CA ILE A 488 23.55 24.20 0.10
C ILE A 488 23.97 25.65 -0.17
N LEU A 489 24.40 26.39 0.86
CA LEU A 489 24.91 27.75 0.70
C LEU A 489 26.17 27.81 -0.18
N GLN A 490 27.11 26.88 0.02
CA GLN A 490 28.28 26.77 -0.84
C GLN A 490 27.88 26.60 -2.32
N GLY A 491 26.92 25.70 -2.61
CA GLY A 491 26.42 25.52 -3.97
C GLY A 491 25.75 26.78 -4.54
N ALA A 492 25.03 27.54 -3.70
CA ALA A 492 24.45 28.82 -4.12
C ALA A 492 25.54 29.87 -4.40
N GLU A 493 26.57 29.98 -3.53
CA GLU A 493 27.73 30.89 -3.72
C GLU A 493 28.50 30.61 -5.02
N GLU A 494 28.57 29.37 -5.48
CA GLU A 494 29.19 29.00 -6.76
C GLU A 494 28.50 29.67 -7.96
N VAL A 495 27.23 30.04 -7.82
CA VAL A 495 26.42 30.66 -8.91
C VAL A 495 26.33 32.17 -8.78
N VAL A 496 26.01 32.66 -7.57
CA VAL A 496 25.75 34.10 -7.36
C VAL A 496 26.93 34.83 -6.70
N GLY A 497 27.97 34.10 -6.30
CA GLY A 497 29.07 34.65 -5.51
C GLY A 497 28.67 34.83 -4.03
N LYS A 498 29.60 35.35 -3.23
CA LYS A 498 29.28 35.77 -1.87
C LYS A 498 28.34 36.98 -1.94
N SER A 499 27.16 36.84 -1.41
CA SER A 499 26.09 37.83 -1.50
C SER A 499 25.34 37.97 -0.19
N ASP A 500 24.88 39.19 0.10
CA ASP A 500 24.02 39.47 1.24
C ASP A 500 22.60 38.89 1.05
N THR A 501 22.31 38.33 -0.12
CA THR A 501 21.03 37.65 -0.44
C THR A 501 21.00 36.17 -0.01
N LEU A 502 22.12 35.65 0.52
CA LEU A 502 22.23 34.27 1.02
C LEU A 502 22.22 34.27 2.56
N HIS A 503 21.20 33.69 3.14
CA HIS A 503 20.99 33.72 4.60
C HIS A 503 21.10 32.29 5.17
N ARG A 504 21.88 32.17 6.25
CA ARG A 504 22.06 30.93 6.99
C ARG A 504 21.24 30.93 8.25
N GLU A 505 20.28 30.02 8.33
CA GLU A 505 19.51 29.79 9.52
C GLU A 505 19.45 28.30 9.86
N LEU A 506 19.38 27.94 11.13
CA LEU A 506 19.24 26.54 11.53
C LEU A 506 17.83 26.22 11.98
N GLU A 507 17.18 27.18 12.63
CA GLU A 507 15.85 27.01 13.17
C GLU A 507 14.77 27.43 12.16
N VAL A 508 13.86 26.52 11.85
CA VAL A 508 12.81 26.73 10.85
C VAL A 508 11.92 27.95 11.16
N SER A 509 11.58 28.17 12.43
CA SER A 509 10.74 29.30 12.85
C SER A 509 11.44 30.65 12.63
N VAL A 510 12.76 30.69 12.80
CA VAL A 510 13.58 31.88 12.53
C VAL A 510 13.68 32.10 11.01
N ALA A 511 13.93 31.04 10.26
CA ALA A 511 13.97 31.09 8.79
C ALA A 511 12.66 31.61 8.18
N ILE A 512 11.50 31.17 8.68
CA ILE A 512 10.17 31.65 8.24
C ILE A 512 10.01 33.15 8.52
N ARG A 513 10.31 33.60 9.73
CA ARG A 513 10.20 35.03 10.09
C ARG A 513 11.17 35.87 9.28
N LEU A 514 12.40 35.43 9.09
CA LEU A 514 13.39 36.12 8.25
C LEU A 514 12.90 36.22 6.81
N GLY A 515 12.51 35.11 6.19
CA GLY A 515 12.01 35.09 4.81
C GLY A 515 10.81 36.03 4.60
N LEU A 516 9.86 36.05 5.54
CA LEU A 516 8.73 37.00 5.49
C LEU A 516 9.17 38.46 5.68
N SER A 517 10.21 38.73 6.45
CA SER A 517 10.72 40.09 6.65
C SER A 517 11.46 40.64 5.44
N LEU A 518 11.97 39.75 4.57
CA LEU A 518 12.60 40.11 3.29
C LEU A 518 11.56 40.43 2.20
N CYS A 519 10.30 40.01 2.37
CA CYS A 519 9.24 40.22 1.40
C CYS A 519 8.53 41.55 1.58
N GLN A 520 8.07 42.11 0.45
CA GLN A 520 7.15 43.24 0.37
C GLN A 520 5.82 42.77 -0.25
N ARG A 521 4.81 43.63 -0.19
CA ARG A 521 3.53 43.38 -0.85
C ARG A 521 3.71 43.16 -2.36
N GLY A 522 3.17 42.04 -2.87
CA GLY A 522 3.30 41.64 -4.28
C GLY A 522 4.46 40.67 -4.54
N ASP A 523 5.26 40.36 -3.52
CA ASP A 523 6.31 39.35 -3.61
C ASP A 523 5.74 37.92 -3.44
N VAL A 524 6.55 36.95 -3.83
CA VAL A 524 6.25 35.52 -3.64
C VAL A 524 7.31 34.91 -2.71
N LEU A 525 6.84 34.25 -1.66
CA LEU A 525 7.64 33.45 -0.74
C LEU A 525 7.39 31.96 -1.02
N VAL A 526 8.43 31.22 -1.31
CA VAL A 526 8.40 29.76 -1.39
C VAL A 526 8.96 29.18 -0.12
N PHE A 527 8.17 28.44 0.62
CA PHE A 527 8.60 27.72 1.82
C PHE A 527 8.63 26.22 1.54
N ALA A 528 9.83 25.65 1.42
CA ALA A 528 10.03 24.22 1.35
C ALA A 528 9.93 23.63 2.75
N CYS A 529 8.80 23.03 3.08
CA CYS A 529 8.48 22.53 4.41
C CYS A 529 8.87 21.05 4.56
N GLY A 530 9.77 20.78 5.47
CA GLY A 530 10.24 19.41 5.76
C GLY A 530 9.39 18.63 6.77
N SER A 531 8.31 19.22 7.35
CA SER A 531 7.55 18.58 8.44
C SER A 531 6.03 18.75 8.29
N SER A 532 5.47 19.84 8.77
CA SER A 532 4.03 20.11 8.75
C SER A 532 3.73 21.60 8.54
N LEU A 533 2.57 21.92 7.99
CA LEU A 533 2.11 23.29 7.83
C LEU A 533 1.95 24.02 9.16
N GLN A 534 1.72 23.29 10.24
CA GLN A 534 1.60 23.83 11.59
C GLN A 534 2.84 24.64 12.02
N VAL A 535 4.03 24.24 11.59
CA VAL A 535 5.28 24.98 11.86
C VAL A 535 5.24 26.40 11.28
N PHE A 536 4.67 26.57 10.08
CA PHE A 536 4.48 27.89 9.47
C PHE A 536 3.45 28.72 10.24
N VAL A 537 2.31 28.10 10.59
CA VAL A 537 1.25 28.74 11.38
C VAL A 537 1.78 29.27 12.71
N GLU A 538 2.55 28.46 13.43
CA GLU A 538 3.14 28.84 14.72
C GLU A 538 4.17 29.97 14.56
N ALA A 539 5.00 29.92 13.53
CA ALA A 539 6.03 30.93 13.29
C ALA A 539 5.47 32.34 13.03
N ILE A 540 4.25 32.42 12.45
CA ILE A 540 3.61 33.72 12.11
C ILE A 540 2.56 34.16 13.15
N ARG A 541 2.16 33.30 14.08
CA ARG A 541 1.04 33.52 15.02
C ARG A 541 1.15 34.81 15.83
N GLU A 542 2.34 35.12 16.32
CA GLU A 542 2.57 36.35 17.10
C GLU A 542 2.56 37.61 16.25
N SER A 543 3.06 37.53 15.02
CA SER A 543 3.22 38.66 14.13
C SER A 543 2.02 38.93 13.23
N ASP A 544 1.21 37.89 12.92
CA ASP A 544 0.01 37.94 12.09
C ASP A 544 -1.00 36.86 12.51
N PRO A 545 -1.72 37.05 13.64
CA PRO A 545 -2.69 36.10 14.16
C PRO A 545 -3.81 35.77 13.16
N ASP A 546 -4.30 36.75 12.42
CA ASP A 546 -5.41 36.60 11.47
C ASP A 546 -5.03 35.65 10.31
N SER A 547 -3.82 35.82 9.76
CA SER A 547 -3.31 34.91 8.73
C SER A 547 -3.03 33.53 9.31
N ALA A 548 -2.50 33.42 10.54
CA ALA A 548 -2.27 32.16 11.21
C ALA A 548 -3.57 31.36 11.39
N GLU A 549 -4.66 32.00 11.84
CA GLU A 549 -5.97 31.36 11.99
C GLU A 549 -6.56 30.90 10.65
N ARG A 550 -6.48 31.75 9.61
CA ARG A 550 -6.95 31.37 8.27
C ARG A 550 -6.21 30.16 7.71
N ILE A 551 -4.89 30.15 7.83
CA ILE A 551 -4.05 29.05 7.35
C ILE A 551 -4.30 27.79 8.18
N ALA A 552 -4.40 27.89 9.51
CA ALA A 552 -4.74 26.77 10.38
C ALA A 552 -6.09 26.14 10.03
N ALA A 553 -7.11 26.94 9.71
CA ALA A 553 -8.43 26.46 9.30
C ALA A 553 -8.38 25.69 7.96
N GLN A 554 -7.40 25.99 7.08
CA GLN A 554 -7.17 25.28 5.83
C GLN A 554 -6.22 24.09 5.98
N ALA A 555 -5.49 24.00 7.08
CA ALA A 555 -4.53 22.92 7.35
C ALA A 555 -5.16 21.68 8.03
N GLY A 556 -6.37 21.79 8.57
CA GLY A 556 -7.10 20.68 9.16
C GLY A 556 -7.32 20.85 10.62
#